data_734ca17afc60a7b4511669534aea6717
#
_entry.id   734ca17afc60a7b4511669534aea6717
#
_cell.length_a   1.000
_cell.length_b   1.000
_cell.length_c   1.000
_cell.angle_alpha   90.00
_cell.angle_beta   90.00
_cell.angle_gamma   90.00
#
_symmetry.space_group_name_H-M   'P 1'
#
loop_
_entity.id
_entity.type
_entity.pdbx_description
1 polymer ?
#
loop_
_entity_poly.entity_id
_entity_poly.type
_entity_poly.pdbx_seq_one_letter_code
_entity_poly.pdbx_strand_id
1 'polypeptide(L)'
;MPIKNRLAETHAEITKWRRHLHAHPELDFDVHETAAFVAEKLRAFGVDEITTGIGKTGVVAVIQGRTDTKGRVIGLRADMDALPINEATGLDYASTVPGKMHACGHDGHTSILLGAAQYLAETRNFDGTAVLIFQPAEEGGGGGREMVNDGMLDRWNIQEVYGLHNAPGLPTGQFAIRPGAIMAGADEFQIVVKGKGGHAAAPHETIDPNVTAAHIILGLQSITSRNVDPLASSVVSICALHSDVDTHNVIPQLTRMTGTVRALDPAVRDQVEARVKKIAMATAEAYDCTAEVDYQIGYPVTVNHNLHTEYAISAARAVAGDVITDMPPIMAAEDFSFMLNERPGAYIMLGNGDGAVVHHPEYQFDDEAIPAGCSWFVELVEQRMPAH
;
A
#
# COMPACT_ATOMS: atom_id res chain seq x y z
N MET A 1 -16.40 17.51 -17.02
CA MET A 1 -15.45 17.43 -15.89
C MET A 1 -14.54 18.65 -15.95
N PRO A 2 -14.38 19.43 -14.90
CA PRO A 2 -13.46 20.56 -14.89
C PRO A 2 -12.00 20.10 -14.64
N ILE A 3 -11.52 19.15 -15.44
CA ILE A 3 -10.10 18.84 -15.51
C ILE A 3 -9.36 20.11 -15.91
N LYS A 4 -8.26 20.41 -15.25
CA LYS A 4 -7.42 21.54 -15.60
C LYS A 4 -7.04 21.47 -17.09
N ASN A 5 -7.34 22.48 -17.89
CA ASN A 5 -7.07 22.48 -19.33
C ASN A 5 -5.62 22.10 -19.65
N ARG A 6 -4.66 22.62 -18.88
CA ARG A 6 -3.24 22.32 -19.05
C ARG A 6 -2.93 20.82 -18.89
N LEU A 7 -3.59 20.14 -17.95
CA LEU A 7 -3.42 18.69 -17.73
C LEU A 7 -4.04 17.85 -18.85
N ALA A 8 -5.13 18.34 -19.45
CA ALA A 8 -5.67 17.70 -20.66
C ALA A 8 -4.73 17.88 -21.87
N GLU A 9 -4.06 19.04 -22.01
CA GLU A 9 -3.07 19.28 -23.06
C GLU A 9 -1.81 18.40 -22.91
N THR A 10 -1.34 18.18 -21.68
CA THR A 10 -0.16 17.36 -21.36
C THR A 10 -0.44 15.88 -21.22
N HIS A 11 -1.70 15.45 -21.30
CA HIS A 11 -2.10 14.04 -21.11
C HIS A 11 -1.27 13.05 -21.95
N ALA A 12 -1.12 13.32 -23.26
CA ALA A 12 -0.35 12.45 -24.13
C ALA A 12 1.15 12.35 -23.75
N GLU A 13 1.71 13.37 -23.13
CA GLU A 13 3.08 13.37 -22.64
C GLU A 13 3.18 12.56 -21.36
N ILE A 14 2.26 12.75 -20.40
CA ILE A 14 2.23 12.01 -19.13
C ILE A 14 1.97 10.51 -19.39
N THR A 15 1.10 10.19 -20.34
CA THR A 15 0.89 8.81 -20.82
C THR A 15 2.19 8.15 -21.29
N LYS A 16 3.06 8.89 -22.00
CA LYS A 16 4.36 8.36 -22.41
C LYS A 16 5.26 8.06 -21.21
N TRP A 17 5.23 8.91 -20.17
CA TRP A 17 6.00 8.65 -18.94
C TRP A 17 5.51 7.37 -18.25
N ARG A 18 4.19 7.21 -18.09
CA ARG A 18 3.58 6.04 -17.50
C ARG A 18 3.95 4.75 -18.26
N ARG A 19 3.83 4.78 -19.60
CA ARG A 19 4.17 3.62 -20.45
C ARG A 19 5.66 3.32 -20.44
N HIS A 20 6.52 4.34 -20.29
CA HIS A 20 7.96 4.13 -20.11
C HIS A 20 8.24 3.42 -18.79
N LEU A 21 7.64 3.87 -17.69
CA LEU A 21 7.78 3.21 -16.38
C LEU A 21 7.24 1.78 -16.42
N HIS A 22 6.09 1.57 -17.04
CA HIS A 22 5.48 0.25 -17.22
C HIS A 22 6.41 -0.73 -17.94
N ALA A 23 7.09 -0.28 -18.98
CA ALA A 23 8.02 -1.10 -19.75
C ALA A 23 9.32 -1.43 -19.00
N HIS A 24 9.65 -0.70 -17.93
CA HIS A 24 10.91 -0.83 -17.17
C HIS A 24 10.65 -0.98 -15.66
N PRO A 25 9.87 -1.99 -15.23
CA PRO A 25 9.50 -2.15 -13.81
C PRO A 25 10.69 -2.57 -12.95
N GLU A 26 10.78 -1.97 -11.76
CA GLU A 26 11.74 -2.30 -10.72
C GLU A 26 11.00 -2.69 -9.43
N LEU A 27 11.62 -3.50 -8.56
CA LEU A 27 10.97 -4.09 -7.40
C LEU A 27 11.45 -3.48 -6.09
N ASP A 28 10.55 -3.39 -5.11
CA ASP A 28 10.85 -3.02 -3.73
C ASP A 28 11.71 -1.74 -3.63
N PHE A 29 12.85 -1.83 -2.96
CA PHE A 29 13.81 -0.73 -2.83
C PHE A 29 14.78 -0.60 -4.02
N ASP A 30 14.75 -1.49 -4.97
CA ASP A 30 15.67 -1.50 -6.12
C ASP A 30 15.06 -0.73 -7.31
N VAL A 31 14.58 0.49 -7.04
CA VAL A 31 13.89 1.38 -8.00
C VAL A 31 14.79 2.54 -8.45
N HIS A 32 16.04 2.23 -8.77
CA HIS A 32 17.06 3.23 -9.08
C HIS A 32 16.81 3.99 -10.38
N GLU A 33 16.43 3.31 -11.45
CA GLU A 33 16.16 3.92 -12.75
C GLU A 33 14.83 4.72 -12.69
N THR A 34 13.83 4.19 -12.01
CA THR A 34 12.56 4.88 -11.76
C THR A 34 12.79 6.18 -10.98
N ALA A 35 13.57 6.12 -9.90
CA ALA A 35 13.91 7.30 -9.09
C ALA A 35 14.74 8.33 -9.89
N ALA A 36 15.67 7.86 -10.73
CA ALA A 36 16.45 8.72 -11.62
C ALA A 36 15.56 9.43 -12.65
N PHE A 37 14.63 8.70 -13.27
CA PHE A 37 13.63 9.24 -14.20
C PHE A 37 12.75 10.31 -13.53
N VAL A 38 12.21 10.01 -12.35
CA VAL A 38 11.43 10.97 -11.55
C VAL A 38 12.24 12.24 -11.28
N ALA A 39 13.47 12.09 -10.78
CA ALA A 39 14.34 13.23 -10.47
C ALA A 39 14.70 14.03 -11.73
N GLU A 40 14.86 13.42 -12.89
CA GLU A 40 15.10 14.10 -14.16
C GLU A 40 13.89 14.96 -14.56
N LYS A 41 12.66 14.41 -14.51
CA LYS A 41 11.44 15.16 -14.82
C LYS A 41 11.26 16.35 -13.88
N LEU A 42 11.42 16.14 -12.57
CA LEU A 42 11.31 17.20 -11.58
C LEU A 42 12.30 18.35 -11.82
N ARG A 43 13.56 18.02 -12.19
CA ARG A 43 14.56 19.07 -12.58
C ARG A 43 14.09 19.84 -13.81
N ALA A 44 13.56 19.17 -14.82
CA ALA A 44 13.07 19.81 -16.03
C ALA A 44 11.87 20.74 -15.76
N PHE A 45 11.04 20.42 -14.76
CA PHE A 45 9.91 21.28 -14.35
C PHE A 45 10.36 22.50 -13.53
N GLY A 46 11.59 22.54 -13.05
CA GLY A 46 12.11 23.66 -12.27
C GLY A 46 11.55 23.71 -10.85
N VAL A 47 11.41 22.56 -10.18
CA VAL A 47 11.07 22.49 -8.74
C VAL A 47 12.20 23.08 -7.90
N ASP A 48 11.90 23.53 -6.67
CA ASP A 48 12.83 24.31 -5.87
C ASP A 48 13.91 23.44 -5.19
N GLU A 49 13.58 22.23 -4.81
CA GLU A 49 14.50 21.26 -4.17
C GLU A 49 14.19 19.84 -4.67
N ILE A 50 15.23 19.02 -4.81
CA ILE A 50 15.10 17.57 -5.06
C ILE A 50 16.12 16.85 -4.18
N THR A 51 15.66 15.92 -3.37
CA THR A 51 16.49 15.03 -2.56
C THR A 51 16.17 13.59 -2.93
N THR A 52 17.19 12.82 -3.27
CA THR A 52 17.10 11.39 -3.59
C THR A 52 17.68 10.55 -2.46
N GLY A 53 17.28 9.27 -2.39
CA GLY A 53 17.83 8.32 -1.40
C GLY A 53 17.13 8.35 -0.05
N ILE A 54 15.97 8.98 0.07
CA ILE A 54 15.13 8.94 1.27
C ILE A 54 14.40 7.59 1.31
N GLY A 55 14.45 6.89 2.45
CA GLY A 55 13.96 5.50 2.49
C GLY A 55 14.69 4.62 1.47
N LYS A 56 16.02 4.77 1.37
CA LYS A 56 16.97 4.11 0.45
C LYS A 56 16.93 4.67 -0.99
N THR A 57 15.81 4.61 -1.71
CA THR A 57 15.74 5.01 -3.14
C THR A 57 14.62 6.01 -3.43
N GLY A 58 13.86 6.43 -2.43
CA GLY A 58 12.79 7.41 -2.60
C GLY A 58 13.29 8.79 -3.02
N VAL A 59 12.40 9.56 -3.64
CA VAL A 59 12.66 10.93 -4.09
C VAL A 59 11.68 11.87 -3.42
N VAL A 60 12.19 12.95 -2.84
CA VAL A 60 11.39 14.03 -2.28
C VAL A 60 11.71 15.32 -3.02
N ALA A 61 10.68 16.02 -3.47
CA ALA A 61 10.85 17.31 -4.13
C ALA A 61 9.96 18.38 -3.49
N VAL A 62 10.40 19.64 -3.57
CA VAL A 62 9.71 20.79 -2.98
C VAL A 62 9.33 21.77 -4.07
N ILE A 63 8.09 22.23 -4.03
CA ILE A 63 7.60 23.34 -4.85
C ILE A 63 7.05 24.41 -3.89
N GLN A 64 7.65 25.60 -3.95
CA GLN A 64 7.16 26.77 -3.24
C GLN A 64 6.07 27.48 -4.07
N GLY A 65 4.99 27.87 -3.40
CA GLY A 65 3.96 28.70 -3.99
C GLY A 65 4.44 30.12 -4.30
N ARG A 66 3.55 30.96 -4.83
CA ARG A 66 3.85 32.39 -5.08
C ARG A 66 4.15 33.15 -3.79
N THR A 67 3.53 32.71 -2.70
CA THR A 67 3.70 33.27 -1.36
C THR A 67 3.74 32.11 -0.35
N ASP A 68 4.23 32.38 0.84
CA ASP A 68 4.17 31.50 2.00
C ASP A 68 3.86 32.30 3.26
N THR A 69 2.62 32.81 3.33
CA THR A 69 2.21 33.70 4.42
C THR A 69 1.83 32.97 5.68
N LYS A 70 1.51 31.66 5.59
CA LYS A 70 1.00 30.83 6.70
C LYS A 70 1.94 29.68 7.08
N GLY A 71 3.03 29.47 6.36
CA GLY A 71 3.94 28.36 6.59
C GLY A 71 3.29 26.99 6.43
N ARG A 72 2.29 26.86 5.54
CA ARG A 72 1.60 25.58 5.33
C ARG A 72 2.38 24.69 4.40
N VAL A 73 2.56 23.44 4.80
CA VAL A 73 3.29 22.42 4.03
C VAL A 73 2.43 21.17 3.85
N ILE A 74 2.19 20.77 2.61
CA ILE A 74 1.37 19.61 2.24
C ILE A 74 2.24 18.58 1.54
N GLY A 75 2.21 17.32 2.02
CA GLY A 75 2.84 16.17 1.37
C GLY A 75 1.87 15.48 0.40
N LEU A 76 2.33 15.22 -0.81
CA LEU A 76 1.62 14.44 -1.84
C LEU A 76 2.45 13.21 -2.17
N ARG A 77 1.85 12.01 -2.08
CA ARG A 77 2.57 10.73 -2.22
C ARG A 77 2.12 9.96 -3.45
N ALA A 78 3.11 9.38 -4.13
CA ALA A 78 2.95 8.26 -5.06
C ALA A 78 4.01 7.20 -4.79
N ASP A 79 3.64 5.94 -4.96
CA ASP A 79 4.52 4.78 -4.94
C ASP A 79 5.20 4.56 -6.30
N MET A 80 6.34 3.82 -6.30
CA MET A 80 7.16 3.66 -7.52
C MET A 80 7.45 2.20 -7.89
N ASP A 81 7.33 1.27 -6.96
CA ASP A 81 7.73 -0.12 -7.15
C ASP A 81 6.72 -0.96 -7.92
N ALA A 82 7.20 -2.08 -8.46
CA ALA A 82 6.45 -3.05 -9.23
C ALA A 82 6.44 -4.41 -8.51
N LEU A 83 5.74 -5.39 -9.11
CA LEU A 83 5.55 -6.73 -8.58
C LEU A 83 6.34 -7.80 -9.34
N PRO A 84 6.75 -8.90 -8.66
CA PRO A 84 7.43 -10.03 -9.29
C PRO A 84 6.45 -10.94 -10.07
N ILE A 85 5.81 -10.38 -11.09
CA ILE A 85 4.79 -11.02 -11.92
C ILE A 85 5.26 -11.05 -13.39
N ASN A 86 5.04 -12.16 -14.08
CA ASN A 86 5.18 -12.21 -15.53
C ASN A 86 3.95 -11.60 -16.20
N GLU A 87 4.13 -10.51 -16.91
CA GLU A 87 3.05 -9.83 -17.61
C GLU A 87 2.48 -10.67 -18.75
N ALA A 88 1.15 -10.67 -18.89
CA ALA A 88 0.40 -11.38 -19.93
C ALA A 88 -0.57 -10.47 -20.72
N THR A 89 -0.40 -9.16 -20.67
CA THR A 89 -1.31 -8.18 -21.31
C THR A 89 -1.20 -8.16 -22.82
N GLY A 90 -0.03 -8.44 -23.39
CA GLY A 90 0.24 -8.36 -24.83
C GLY A 90 0.25 -6.92 -25.39
N LEU A 91 0.42 -5.91 -24.54
CA LEU A 91 0.49 -4.50 -24.92
C LEU A 91 1.81 -4.16 -25.63
N ASP A 92 1.78 -3.17 -26.53
CA ASP A 92 2.98 -2.69 -27.23
C ASP A 92 4.05 -2.10 -26.28
N TYR A 93 3.64 -1.71 -25.09
CA TYR A 93 4.48 -1.17 -24.03
C TYR A 93 4.56 -2.10 -22.80
N ALA A 94 4.25 -3.38 -22.98
CA ALA A 94 4.40 -4.37 -21.93
C ALA A 94 5.81 -4.38 -21.35
N SER A 95 5.95 -4.88 -20.12
CA SER A 95 7.24 -5.00 -19.44
C SER A 95 8.30 -5.65 -20.33
N THR A 96 9.46 -4.99 -20.44
CA THR A 96 10.64 -5.56 -21.11
C THR A 96 11.53 -6.35 -20.16
N VAL A 97 11.16 -6.41 -18.86
CA VAL A 97 11.92 -7.08 -17.80
C VAL A 97 11.19 -8.37 -17.40
N PRO A 98 11.66 -9.55 -17.81
CA PRO A 98 10.99 -10.81 -17.49
C PRO A 98 10.81 -10.99 -15.97
N GLY A 99 9.61 -11.41 -15.56
CA GLY A 99 9.28 -11.65 -14.15
C GLY A 99 8.96 -10.40 -13.34
N LYS A 100 8.86 -9.22 -13.96
CA LYS A 100 8.48 -7.97 -13.29
C LYS A 100 7.38 -7.26 -14.07
N MET A 101 6.41 -6.70 -13.35
CA MET A 101 5.27 -5.97 -13.95
C MET A 101 4.71 -4.93 -12.98
N HIS A 102 4.36 -3.75 -13.47
CA HIS A 102 3.51 -2.82 -12.73
C HIS A 102 2.06 -3.31 -12.71
N ALA A 103 1.78 -4.33 -11.89
CA ALA A 103 0.45 -4.93 -11.79
C ALA A 103 -0.42 -4.30 -10.67
N CYS A 104 0.08 -3.25 -9.99
CA CYS A 104 -0.69 -2.47 -9.03
C CYS A 104 -0.97 -1.03 -9.50
N GLY A 105 -0.34 -0.58 -10.59
CA GLY A 105 -0.58 0.74 -11.18
C GLY A 105 0.30 1.85 -10.62
N HIS A 106 1.39 1.53 -9.93
CA HIS A 106 2.32 2.52 -9.37
C HIS A 106 3.02 3.36 -10.45
N ASP A 107 3.20 2.84 -11.64
CA ASP A 107 3.59 3.60 -12.85
C ASP A 107 2.58 4.74 -13.17
N GLY A 108 1.29 4.47 -13.00
CA GLY A 108 0.21 5.45 -13.10
C GLY A 108 0.25 6.47 -11.97
N HIS A 109 0.40 6.03 -10.71
CA HIS A 109 0.47 6.91 -9.54
C HIS A 109 1.67 7.87 -9.63
N THR A 110 2.87 7.34 -9.95
CA THR A 110 4.08 8.12 -10.17
C THR A 110 3.88 9.16 -11.29
N SER A 111 3.29 8.76 -12.41
CA SER A 111 3.06 9.66 -13.54
C SER A 111 2.00 10.74 -13.25
N ILE A 112 0.96 10.39 -12.49
CA ILE A 112 -0.04 11.34 -11.99
C ILE A 112 0.62 12.41 -11.11
N LEU A 113 1.46 12.00 -10.16
CA LEU A 113 2.14 12.97 -9.28
C LEU A 113 3.15 13.82 -10.06
N LEU A 114 3.85 13.26 -11.05
CA LEU A 114 4.70 14.03 -11.97
C LEU A 114 3.91 15.05 -12.78
N GLY A 115 2.73 14.68 -13.29
CA GLY A 115 1.85 15.61 -14.03
C GLY A 115 1.34 16.75 -13.14
N ALA A 116 0.96 16.45 -11.89
CA ALA A 116 0.61 17.47 -10.91
C ALA A 116 1.81 18.37 -10.58
N ALA A 117 3.01 17.78 -10.42
CA ALA A 117 4.26 18.51 -10.17
C ALA A 117 4.57 19.51 -11.29
N GLN A 118 4.45 19.09 -12.55
CA GLN A 118 4.65 19.97 -13.71
C GLN A 118 3.74 21.19 -13.64
N TYR A 119 2.44 20.96 -13.44
CA TYR A 119 1.46 22.05 -13.34
C TYR A 119 1.75 22.99 -12.16
N LEU A 120 1.99 22.43 -10.97
CA LEU A 120 2.27 23.23 -9.77
C LEU A 120 3.55 24.06 -9.89
N ALA A 121 4.60 23.52 -10.51
CA ALA A 121 5.85 24.24 -10.77
C ALA A 121 5.69 25.35 -11.81
N GLU A 122 4.89 25.11 -12.88
CA GLU A 122 4.60 26.10 -13.91
C GLU A 122 3.77 27.29 -13.36
N THR A 123 2.77 27.00 -12.52
CA THR A 123 1.78 28.03 -12.11
C THR A 123 2.10 28.67 -10.77
N ARG A 124 2.59 27.86 -9.82
CA ARG A 124 2.83 28.23 -8.41
C ARG A 124 1.63 28.94 -7.78
N ASN A 125 0.41 28.60 -8.20
CA ASN A 125 -0.83 29.29 -7.84
C ASN A 125 -1.36 28.86 -6.45
N PHE A 126 -0.49 28.93 -5.43
CA PHE A 126 -0.83 28.61 -4.06
C PHE A 126 0.04 29.40 -3.06
N ASP A 127 -0.38 29.42 -1.77
CA ASP A 127 0.27 30.15 -0.66
C ASP A 127 0.79 29.14 0.38
N GLY A 128 2.02 28.67 0.22
CA GLY A 128 2.67 27.66 1.05
C GLY A 128 3.64 26.78 0.27
N THR A 129 3.83 25.55 0.73
CA THR A 129 4.79 24.60 0.14
C THR A 129 4.11 23.25 -0.16
N ALA A 130 4.29 22.76 -1.37
CA ALA A 130 3.94 21.38 -1.76
C ALA A 130 5.21 20.51 -1.72
N VAL A 131 5.18 19.41 -0.98
CA VAL A 131 6.23 18.40 -0.91
C VAL A 131 5.76 17.15 -1.63
N LEU A 132 6.48 16.77 -2.68
CA LEU A 132 6.17 15.62 -3.52
C LEU A 132 6.99 14.43 -3.04
N ILE A 133 6.33 13.34 -2.73
CA ILE A 133 6.92 12.14 -2.12
C ILE A 133 6.75 10.98 -3.10
N PHE A 134 7.86 10.58 -3.74
CA PHE A 134 7.91 9.39 -4.59
C PHE A 134 8.54 8.26 -3.79
N GLN A 135 7.71 7.31 -3.39
CA GLN A 135 8.04 6.30 -2.39
C GLN A 135 8.39 4.96 -3.05
N PRO A 136 9.49 4.28 -2.66
CA PRO A 136 9.81 2.92 -3.04
C PRO A 136 9.06 1.90 -2.19
N ALA A 137 9.09 0.64 -2.58
CA ALA A 137 8.83 -0.56 -1.77
C ALA A 137 7.50 -0.55 -0.99
N GLU A 138 6.40 -0.18 -1.64
CA GLU A 138 5.07 -0.30 -1.06
C GLU A 138 4.66 -1.78 -0.91
N GLU A 139 4.97 -2.62 -1.91
CA GLU A 139 4.47 -3.99 -2.10
C GLU A 139 5.05 -5.05 -1.10
N GLY A 140 5.73 -4.62 -0.05
CA GLY A 140 6.24 -5.54 0.98
C GLY A 140 7.42 -5.03 1.77
N GLY A 141 8.17 -4.05 1.22
CA GLY A 141 9.36 -3.50 1.87
C GLY A 141 9.09 -2.49 2.97
N GLY A 142 7.91 -1.87 2.97
CA GLY A 142 7.55 -0.80 3.90
C GLY A 142 8.34 0.49 3.66
N GLY A 143 8.46 0.89 2.40
CA GLY A 143 9.17 2.11 2.00
C GLY A 143 8.61 3.36 2.64
N GLY A 144 7.29 3.43 2.85
CA GLY A 144 6.65 4.50 3.62
C GLY A 144 7.18 4.59 5.05
N ARG A 145 7.34 3.46 5.73
CA ARG A 145 7.97 3.38 7.06
C ARG A 145 9.42 3.86 7.03
N GLU A 146 10.20 3.39 6.06
CA GLU A 146 11.62 3.77 5.95
C GLU A 146 11.77 5.27 5.69
N MET A 147 10.94 5.87 4.82
CA MET A 147 10.97 7.32 4.58
C MET A 147 10.56 8.12 5.83
N VAL A 148 9.59 7.65 6.62
CA VAL A 148 9.21 8.26 7.91
C VAL A 148 10.36 8.14 8.91
N ASN A 149 10.99 6.96 9.02
CA ASN A 149 12.13 6.71 9.91
C ASN A 149 13.36 7.57 9.56
N ASP A 150 13.56 7.90 8.27
CA ASP A 150 14.59 8.84 7.81
C ASP A 150 14.27 10.31 8.18
N GLY A 151 13.14 10.54 8.86
CA GLY A 151 12.73 11.86 9.33
C GLY A 151 12.16 12.77 8.24
N MET A 152 11.69 12.20 7.13
CA MET A 152 11.16 12.96 5.98
C MET A 152 10.08 13.97 6.40
N LEU A 153 9.12 13.57 7.21
CA LEU A 153 8.00 14.42 7.61
C LEU A 153 8.45 15.67 8.39
N ASP A 154 9.44 15.51 9.27
CA ASP A 154 9.97 16.61 10.09
C ASP A 154 10.97 17.47 9.29
N ARG A 155 11.81 16.85 8.46
CA ARG A 155 12.83 17.56 7.64
C ARG A 155 12.20 18.64 6.75
N TRP A 156 11.05 18.36 6.16
CA TRP A 156 10.32 19.31 5.31
C TRP A 156 9.10 19.93 6.00
N ASN A 157 8.98 19.76 7.34
CA ASN A 157 7.86 20.29 8.13
C ASN A 157 6.48 19.98 7.53
N ILE A 158 6.31 18.77 7.01
CA ILE A 158 5.04 18.32 6.41
C ILE A 158 3.97 18.24 7.50
N GLN A 159 2.85 18.93 7.30
CA GLN A 159 1.78 19.08 8.29
C GLN A 159 0.57 18.20 7.98
N GLU A 160 0.35 17.88 6.73
CA GLU A 160 -0.73 17.01 6.25
C GLU A 160 -0.26 16.22 5.03
N VAL A 161 -0.75 14.99 4.84
CA VAL A 161 -0.31 14.07 3.78
C VAL A 161 -1.50 13.51 2.98
N TYR A 162 -1.33 13.38 1.68
CA TYR A 162 -2.36 12.84 0.80
C TYR A 162 -1.77 11.91 -0.26
N GLY A 163 -2.51 10.84 -0.56
CA GLY A 163 -2.18 9.89 -1.60
C GLY A 163 -3.44 9.40 -2.31
N LEU A 164 -3.25 8.78 -3.46
CA LEU A 164 -4.32 8.11 -4.19
C LEU A 164 -3.88 6.71 -4.63
N HIS A 165 -4.86 5.85 -4.86
CA HIS A 165 -4.65 4.54 -5.50
C HIS A 165 -5.66 4.33 -6.62
N ASN A 166 -5.24 3.75 -7.70
CA ASN A 166 -6.16 3.33 -8.76
C ASN A 166 -7.08 2.19 -8.27
N ALA A 167 -8.30 2.14 -8.79
CA ALA A 167 -9.31 1.18 -8.37
C ALA A 167 -10.02 0.57 -9.59
N PRO A 168 -9.57 -0.60 -10.10
CA PRO A 168 -10.33 -1.36 -11.08
C PRO A 168 -11.76 -1.68 -10.60
N GLY A 169 -12.73 -1.58 -11.50
CA GLY A 169 -14.15 -1.74 -11.19
C GLY A 169 -14.88 -0.45 -10.83
N LEU A 170 -14.18 0.65 -10.53
CA LEU A 170 -14.77 1.99 -10.52
C LEU A 170 -14.64 2.63 -11.91
N PRO A 171 -15.66 3.36 -12.39
CA PRO A 171 -15.58 4.08 -13.66
C PRO A 171 -14.35 4.98 -13.72
N THR A 172 -13.67 4.99 -14.87
CA THR A 172 -12.45 5.78 -15.09
C THR A 172 -12.62 7.23 -14.67
N GLY A 173 -11.71 7.73 -13.82
CA GLY A 173 -11.71 9.09 -13.33
C GLY A 173 -12.75 9.41 -12.25
N GLN A 174 -13.57 8.45 -11.82
CA GLN A 174 -14.44 8.60 -10.64
C GLN A 174 -13.61 8.47 -9.35
N PHE A 175 -13.99 9.20 -8.31
CA PHE A 175 -13.34 9.08 -7.01
C PHE A 175 -14.22 8.38 -5.99
N ALA A 176 -13.59 7.58 -5.12
CA ALA A 176 -14.24 6.95 -3.98
C ALA A 176 -13.35 7.08 -2.73
N ILE A 177 -13.97 7.39 -1.60
CA ILE A 177 -13.28 7.61 -0.32
C ILE A 177 -14.22 7.29 0.83
N ARG A 178 -13.68 7.14 2.03
CA ARG A 178 -14.44 7.10 3.28
C ARG A 178 -13.62 7.71 4.41
N PRO A 179 -14.22 8.32 5.42
CA PRO A 179 -13.56 8.65 6.68
C PRO A 179 -13.28 7.39 7.50
N GLY A 180 -12.27 7.44 8.36
CA GLY A 180 -11.86 6.31 9.19
C GLY A 180 -11.10 5.24 8.41
N ALA A 181 -11.16 4.00 8.87
CA ALA A 181 -10.43 2.90 8.24
C ALA A 181 -10.89 2.67 6.79
N ILE A 182 -9.98 2.82 5.84
CA ILE A 182 -10.22 2.57 4.40
C ILE A 182 -9.58 1.26 3.95
N MET A 183 -8.37 0.93 4.48
CA MET A 183 -7.67 -0.33 4.20
C MET A 183 -7.19 -0.98 5.50
N ALA A 184 -7.08 -2.32 5.50
CA ALA A 184 -6.73 -3.08 6.69
C ALA A 184 -5.25 -2.94 7.07
N GLY A 185 -4.97 -3.14 8.36
CA GLY A 185 -3.62 -3.48 8.80
C GLY A 185 -3.31 -4.94 8.43
N ALA A 186 -2.03 -5.22 8.17
CA ALA A 186 -1.55 -6.53 7.77
C ALA A 186 -0.42 -6.99 8.66
N ASP A 187 -0.55 -8.22 9.18
CA ASP A 187 0.50 -8.92 9.92
C ASP A 187 0.76 -10.29 9.32
N GLU A 188 1.95 -10.80 9.62
CA GLU A 188 2.35 -12.14 9.27
C GLU A 188 2.76 -12.92 10.51
N PHE A 189 2.64 -14.23 10.47
CA PHE A 189 3.14 -15.07 11.54
C PHE A 189 3.64 -16.42 11.04
N GLN A 190 4.61 -16.95 11.77
CA GLN A 190 5.09 -18.32 11.63
C GLN A 190 4.91 -19.05 12.96
N ILE A 191 4.39 -20.27 12.89
CA ILE A 191 4.28 -21.16 14.05
C ILE A 191 5.09 -22.41 13.77
N VAL A 192 6.02 -22.75 14.66
CA VAL A 192 6.81 -23.99 14.60
C VAL A 192 6.38 -24.88 15.75
N VAL A 193 5.73 -25.98 15.42
CA VAL A 193 5.31 -27.01 16.38
C VAL A 193 6.39 -28.08 16.43
N LYS A 194 6.93 -28.34 17.61
CA LYS A 194 7.96 -29.36 17.87
C LYS A 194 7.38 -30.50 18.72
N GLY A 195 7.52 -31.71 18.21
CA GLY A 195 7.11 -32.94 18.87
C GLY A 195 8.27 -33.92 18.99
N LYS A 196 7.97 -35.20 18.85
CA LYS A 196 8.94 -36.31 18.86
C LYS A 196 8.65 -37.23 17.70
N GLY A 197 9.49 -37.20 16.68
CA GLY A 197 9.38 -38.05 15.50
C GLY A 197 9.63 -39.52 15.76
N GLY A 198 9.25 -40.35 14.80
CA GLY A 198 9.45 -41.79 14.87
C GLY A 198 8.74 -42.59 13.79
N HIS A 199 8.67 -43.89 13.96
CA HIS A 199 8.07 -44.80 12.98
C HIS A 199 6.54 -44.67 12.99
N ALA A 200 5.93 -44.43 11.84
CA ALA A 200 4.50 -44.20 11.72
C ALA A 200 3.61 -45.36 12.21
N ALA A 201 4.14 -46.59 12.22
CA ALA A 201 3.45 -47.77 12.77
C ALA A 201 3.53 -47.89 14.30
N ALA A 202 4.34 -47.03 14.98
CA ALA A 202 4.48 -47.00 16.43
C ALA A 202 4.18 -45.59 16.98
N PRO A 203 2.97 -45.00 16.70
CA PRO A 203 2.63 -43.65 17.07
C PRO A 203 2.65 -43.41 18.59
N HIS A 204 2.43 -44.44 19.39
CA HIS A 204 2.47 -44.37 20.85
C HIS A 204 3.87 -44.12 21.45
N GLU A 205 4.92 -44.23 20.63
CA GLU A 205 6.32 -43.90 21.00
C GLU A 205 6.72 -42.50 20.59
N THR A 206 5.81 -41.76 19.94
CA THR A 206 6.02 -40.45 19.34
C THR A 206 5.16 -39.38 19.97
N ILE A 207 5.40 -38.13 19.62
CA ILE A 207 4.52 -36.96 19.86
C ILE A 207 4.36 -36.27 18.51
N ASP A 208 3.17 -36.39 17.90
CA ASP A 208 2.96 -36.03 16.51
C ASP A 208 2.67 -34.51 16.33
N PRO A 209 3.62 -33.72 15.78
CA PRO A 209 3.40 -32.31 15.56
C PRO A 209 2.43 -32.00 14.39
N ASN A 210 2.17 -32.94 13.46
CA ASN A 210 1.20 -32.76 12.39
C ASN A 210 -0.23 -32.77 12.94
N VAL A 211 -0.56 -33.71 13.84
CA VAL A 211 -1.87 -33.73 14.49
C VAL A 211 -2.08 -32.46 15.32
N THR A 212 -1.06 -32.07 16.06
CA THR A 212 -1.07 -30.84 16.88
C THR A 212 -1.28 -29.59 16.00
N ALA A 213 -0.56 -29.50 14.88
CA ALA A 213 -0.71 -28.39 13.93
C ALA A 213 -2.13 -28.29 13.34
N ALA A 214 -2.74 -29.43 13.01
CA ALA A 214 -4.14 -29.47 12.56
C ALA A 214 -5.11 -28.90 13.60
N HIS A 215 -4.93 -29.25 14.89
CA HIS A 215 -5.75 -28.68 15.97
C HIS A 215 -5.47 -27.20 16.20
N ILE A 216 -4.23 -26.72 16.05
CA ILE A 216 -3.91 -25.29 16.09
C ILE A 216 -4.65 -24.56 14.98
N ILE A 217 -4.60 -25.05 13.73
CA ILE A 217 -5.30 -24.43 12.58
C ILE A 217 -6.80 -24.29 12.87
N LEU A 218 -7.44 -25.33 13.33
CA LEU A 218 -8.86 -25.31 13.70
C LEU A 218 -9.14 -24.35 14.87
N GLY A 219 -8.28 -24.35 15.89
CA GLY A 219 -8.39 -23.46 17.05
C GLY A 219 -8.28 -21.99 16.66
N LEU A 220 -7.38 -21.64 15.75
CA LEU A 220 -7.21 -20.26 15.26
C LEU A 220 -8.46 -19.72 14.56
N GLN A 221 -9.29 -20.56 13.94
CA GLN A 221 -10.56 -20.13 13.33
C GLN A 221 -11.56 -19.62 14.38
N SER A 222 -11.39 -19.98 15.64
CA SER A 222 -12.22 -19.47 16.73
C SER A 222 -11.96 -17.98 17.06
N ILE A 223 -10.85 -17.43 16.62
CA ILE A 223 -10.50 -16.02 16.87
C ILE A 223 -11.55 -15.10 16.25
N THR A 224 -11.74 -15.20 14.96
CA THR A 224 -12.71 -14.37 14.22
C THR A 224 -14.16 -14.73 14.56
N SER A 225 -14.43 -16.01 14.82
CA SER A 225 -15.82 -16.47 15.04
C SER A 225 -16.29 -16.40 16.48
N ARG A 226 -15.40 -16.27 17.50
CA ARG A 226 -15.76 -16.33 18.93
C ARG A 226 -15.05 -15.32 19.83
N ASN A 227 -14.04 -14.62 19.36
CA ASN A 227 -13.29 -13.66 20.18
C ASN A 227 -13.43 -12.22 19.69
N VAL A 228 -13.43 -12.01 18.37
CA VAL A 228 -13.64 -10.69 17.77
C VAL A 228 -15.12 -10.35 17.77
N ASP A 229 -15.45 -9.09 18.01
CA ASP A 229 -16.82 -8.57 17.90
C ASP A 229 -17.38 -8.90 16.50
N PRO A 230 -18.57 -9.49 16.36
CA PRO A 230 -19.16 -9.82 15.05
C PRO A 230 -19.39 -8.61 14.13
N LEU A 231 -19.37 -7.38 14.65
CA LEU A 231 -19.43 -6.14 13.87
C LEU A 231 -18.04 -5.64 13.44
N ALA A 232 -16.96 -6.20 13.99
CA ALA A 232 -15.59 -5.87 13.59
C ALA A 232 -15.08 -6.85 12.55
N SER A 233 -14.33 -6.32 11.55
CA SER A 233 -13.77 -7.15 10.48
C SER A 233 -12.34 -7.57 10.79
N SER A 234 -12.09 -8.88 10.72
CA SER A 234 -10.75 -9.45 10.81
C SER A 234 -10.61 -10.74 9.99
N VAL A 235 -9.40 -11.04 9.54
CA VAL A 235 -9.03 -12.27 8.85
C VAL A 235 -7.86 -12.92 9.56
N VAL A 236 -7.91 -14.24 9.76
CA VAL A 236 -6.79 -15.06 10.21
C VAL A 236 -6.70 -16.26 9.27
N SER A 237 -5.67 -16.29 8.42
CA SER A 237 -5.47 -17.35 7.43
C SER A 237 -4.15 -18.06 7.64
N ILE A 238 -4.19 -19.39 7.61
CA ILE A 238 -2.98 -20.22 7.49
C ILE A 238 -2.79 -20.51 6.01
N CYS A 239 -1.65 -20.10 5.46
CA CYS A 239 -1.37 -20.15 4.02
C CYS A 239 -0.48 -21.32 3.60
N ALA A 240 0.38 -21.79 4.51
CA ALA A 240 1.25 -22.93 4.23
C ALA A 240 1.44 -23.79 5.47
N LEU A 241 1.66 -25.10 5.24
CA LEU A 241 1.95 -26.11 6.26
C LEU A 241 2.99 -27.07 5.70
N HIS A 242 4.12 -27.21 6.40
CA HIS A 242 5.24 -28.06 6.00
C HIS A 242 5.78 -28.83 7.19
N SER A 243 6.03 -30.14 7.02
CA SER A 243 6.79 -30.94 7.98
C SER A 243 8.25 -31.05 7.55
N ASP A 244 9.13 -31.43 8.46
CA ASP A 244 10.55 -31.66 8.20
C ASP A 244 10.83 -33.01 7.52
N VAL A 245 9.80 -33.77 7.20
CA VAL A 245 9.88 -35.03 6.44
C VAL A 245 8.85 -35.07 5.33
N ASP A 246 9.22 -35.70 4.20
CA ASP A 246 8.34 -35.93 3.04
C ASP A 246 8.31 -37.43 2.73
N THR A 247 7.72 -38.21 3.65
CA THR A 247 7.55 -39.67 3.50
C THR A 247 6.33 -40.15 4.26
N HIS A 248 5.74 -41.27 3.80
CA HIS A 248 4.50 -41.82 4.32
C HIS A 248 4.67 -42.70 5.60
N ASN A 249 5.89 -43.02 6.02
CA ASN A 249 6.16 -43.97 7.10
C ASN A 249 6.95 -43.41 8.29
N VAL A 250 7.13 -42.08 8.35
CA VAL A 250 7.80 -41.35 9.42
C VAL A 250 6.90 -40.26 9.97
N ILE A 251 6.73 -40.23 11.32
CA ILE A 251 6.16 -39.07 12.02
C ILE A 251 7.26 -38.03 12.16
N PRO A 252 7.02 -36.75 11.77
CA PRO A 252 8.06 -35.71 11.79
C PRO A 252 8.48 -35.30 13.20
N GLN A 253 9.63 -34.62 13.27
CA GLN A 253 10.09 -33.98 14.52
C GLN A 253 9.46 -32.60 14.71
N LEU A 254 9.21 -31.88 13.58
CA LEU A 254 8.60 -30.57 13.62
C LEU A 254 7.64 -30.35 12.42
N THR A 255 6.68 -29.45 12.65
CA THR A 255 5.78 -28.94 11.63
C THR A 255 5.76 -27.42 11.70
N ARG A 256 5.96 -26.77 10.56
CA ARG A 256 5.93 -25.32 10.42
C ARG A 256 4.68 -24.90 9.67
N MET A 257 4.03 -23.83 10.11
CA MET A 257 2.95 -23.17 9.39
C MET A 257 3.19 -21.67 9.32
N THR A 258 2.76 -21.05 8.22
CA THR A 258 2.77 -19.60 8.04
C THR A 258 1.37 -19.10 7.75
N GLY A 259 1.10 -17.88 8.19
CA GLY A 259 -0.21 -17.27 8.04
C GLY A 259 -0.16 -15.76 8.03
N THR A 260 -1.31 -15.18 7.77
CA THR A 260 -1.49 -13.72 7.74
C THR A 260 -2.73 -13.30 8.52
N VAL A 261 -2.66 -12.08 9.04
CA VAL A 261 -3.76 -11.41 9.74
C VAL A 261 -4.12 -10.12 9.01
N ARG A 262 -5.41 -9.81 8.96
CA ARG A 262 -5.93 -8.50 8.55
C ARG A 262 -6.93 -8.02 9.59
N ALA A 263 -6.92 -6.73 9.89
CA ALA A 263 -7.92 -6.09 10.76
C ALA A 263 -8.12 -4.62 10.35
N LEU A 264 -9.34 -4.12 10.52
CA LEU A 264 -9.70 -2.71 10.25
C LEU A 264 -9.66 -1.84 11.51
N ASP A 265 -9.38 -2.43 12.66
CA ASP A 265 -9.29 -1.74 13.96
C ASP A 265 -7.99 -2.16 14.67
N PRO A 266 -7.14 -1.20 15.12
CA PRO A 266 -5.90 -1.52 15.83
C PRO A 266 -6.12 -2.36 17.09
N ALA A 267 -7.18 -2.12 17.88
CA ALA A 267 -7.45 -2.89 19.09
C ALA A 267 -7.86 -4.34 18.76
N VAL A 268 -8.58 -4.55 17.67
CA VAL A 268 -8.88 -5.90 17.15
C VAL A 268 -7.61 -6.60 16.70
N ARG A 269 -6.69 -5.88 16.03
CA ARG A 269 -5.39 -6.39 15.61
C ARG A 269 -4.57 -6.91 16.79
N ASP A 270 -4.45 -6.11 17.86
CA ASP A 270 -3.75 -6.48 19.10
C ASP A 270 -4.40 -7.70 19.76
N GLN A 271 -5.74 -7.75 19.79
CA GLN A 271 -6.49 -8.89 20.30
C GLN A 271 -6.19 -10.17 19.49
N VAL A 272 -6.17 -10.09 18.16
CA VAL A 272 -5.89 -11.23 17.28
C VAL A 272 -4.48 -11.75 17.50
N GLU A 273 -3.47 -10.88 17.58
CA GLU A 273 -2.09 -11.25 17.89
C GLU A 273 -2.01 -12.06 19.20
N ALA A 274 -2.56 -11.50 20.28
CA ALA A 274 -2.56 -12.15 21.58
C ALA A 274 -3.25 -13.52 21.55
N ARG A 275 -4.34 -13.65 20.77
CA ARG A 275 -5.07 -14.91 20.63
C ARG A 275 -4.32 -15.93 19.79
N VAL A 276 -3.67 -15.53 18.69
CA VAL A 276 -2.84 -16.44 17.88
C VAL A 276 -1.76 -17.08 18.75
N LYS A 277 -1.00 -16.27 19.47
CA LYS A 277 0.06 -16.75 20.39
C LYS A 277 -0.51 -17.70 21.45
N LYS A 278 -1.59 -17.32 22.14
CA LYS A 278 -2.19 -18.10 23.22
C LYS A 278 -2.74 -19.44 22.74
N ILE A 279 -3.48 -19.46 21.64
CA ILE A 279 -4.10 -20.69 21.10
C ILE A 279 -3.01 -21.65 20.63
N ALA A 280 -2.01 -21.17 19.89
CA ALA A 280 -0.93 -22.02 19.40
C ALA A 280 -0.18 -22.70 20.54
N MET A 281 0.25 -21.94 21.55
CA MET A 281 1.01 -22.47 22.69
C MET A 281 0.18 -23.42 23.55
N ALA A 282 -1.05 -23.05 23.93
CA ALA A 282 -1.89 -23.88 24.77
C ALA A 282 -2.35 -25.17 24.07
N THR A 283 -2.59 -25.11 22.75
CA THR A 283 -2.93 -26.32 21.99
C THR A 283 -1.72 -27.25 21.87
N ALA A 284 -0.53 -26.72 21.63
CA ALA A 284 0.69 -27.53 21.58
C ALA A 284 0.93 -28.26 22.94
N GLU A 285 0.82 -27.54 24.05
CA GLU A 285 0.95 -28.11 25.38
C GLU A 285 -0.06 -29.26 25.64
N ALA A 286 -1.32 -29.09 25.21
CA ALA A 286 -2.36 -30.11 25.37
C ALA A 286 -2.07 -31.41 24.61
N TYR A 287 -1.16 -31.41 23.64
CA TYR A 287 -0.72 -32.56 22.84
C TYR A 287 0.74 -32.94 23.12
N ASP A 288 1.30 -32.54 24.26
CA ASP A 288 2.70 -32.78 24.67
C ASP A 288 3.75 -32.22 23.66
N CYS A 289 3.34 -31.34 22.75
CA CYS A 289 4.21 -30.57 21.85
C CYS A 289 4.60 -29.22 22.47
N THR A 290 5.59 -28.56 21.86
CA THR A 290 5.84 -27.13 22.08
C THR A 290 5.56 -26.35 20.83
N ALA A 291 5.12 -25.08 20.94
CA ALA A 291 4.97 -24.17 19.83
C ALA A 291 5.76 -22.89 20.06
N GLU A 292 6.52 -22.50 19.05
CA GLU A 292 7.17 -21.18 18.94
C GLU A 292 6.39 -20.35 17.93
N VAL A 293 6.03 -19.13 18.29
CA VAL A 293 5.27 -18.21 17.44
C VAL A 293 6.12 -16.98 17.18
N ASP A 294 6.57 -16.83 15.93
CA ASP A 294 7.14 -15.60 15.42
C ASP A 294 6.00 -14.80 14.75
N TYR A 295 5.67 -13.65 15.34
CA TYR A 295 4.59 -12.78 14.89
C TYR A 295 5.18 -11.44 14.50
N GLN A 296 5.04 -11.07 13.24
CA GLN A 296 5.59 -9.87 12.66
C GLN A 296 4.47 -8.85 12.42
N ILE A 297 4.55 -7.73 13.14
CA ILE A 297 3.66 -6.59 12.95
C ILE A 297 4.08 -5.88 11.66
N GLY A 298 3.20 -5.92 10.67
CA GLY A 298 3.39 -5.29 9.37
C GLY A 298 2.74 -3.91 9.27
N TYR A 299 2.02 -3.65 8.17
CA TYR A 299 1.44 -2.34 7.90
C TYR A 299 0.30 -2.00 8.85
N PRO A 300 0.25 -0.77 9.40
CA PRO A 300 -0.89 -0.29 10.19
C PRO A 300 -2.18 -0.25 9.38
N VAL A 301 -3.31 -0.10 10.07
CA VAL A 301 -4.59 0.24 9.44
C VAL A 301 -4.46 1.60 8.75
N THR A 302 -4.85 1.69 7.48
CA THR A 302 -4.89 2.97 6.77
C THR A 302 -6.15 3.73 7.18
N VAL A 303 -5.97 4.78 7.97
CA VAL A 303 -7.06 5.55 8.58
C VAL A 303 -7.10 6.96 8.01
N ASN A 304 -8.15 7.28 7.29
CA ASN A 304 -8.43 8.63 6.81
C ASN A 304 -8.92 9.51 7.96
N HIS A 305 -8.28 10.65 8.16
CA HIS A 305 -8.69 11.64 9.17
C HIS A 305 -9.93 12.40 8.68
N ASN A 306 -10.97 12.47 9.52
CA ASN A 306 -12.29 12.99 9.12
C ASN A 306 -12.23 14.35 8.39
N LEU A 307 -11.55 15.34 8.98
CA LEU A 307 -11.43 16.67 8.40
C LEU A 307 -10.67 16.67 7.06
N HIS A 308 -9.60 15.85 6.96
CA HIS A 308 -8.77 15.76 5.76
C HIS A 308 -9.47 14.96 4.66
N THR A 309 -10.35 14.03 5.03
CA THR A 309 -11.28 13.36 4.10
C THR A 309 -12.21 14.38 3.44
N GLU A 310 -12.75 15.34 4.20
CA GLU A 310 -13.61 16.41 3.64
C GLU A 310 -12.82 17.30 2.64
N TYR A 311 -11.55 17.59 2.92
CA TYR A 311 -10.70 18.32 1.97
C TYR A 311 -10.46 17.52 0.69
N ALA A 312 -10.13 16.23 0.82
CA ALA A 312 -9.96 15.33 -0.32
C ALA A 312 -11.25 15.21 -1.18
N ILE A 313 -12.41 15.10 -0.52
CA ILE A 313 -13.74 15.09 -1.18
C ILE A 313 -14.00 16.40 -1.92
N SER A 314 -13.69 17.55 -1.29
CA SER A 314 -13.89 18.86 -1.93
C SER A 314 -13.09 18.98 -3.23
N ALA A 315 -11.80 18.60 -3.19
CA ALA A 315 -10.94 18.58 -4.37
C ALA A 315 -11.45 17.60 -5.44
N ALA A 316 -11.86 16.40 -5.04
CA ALA A 316 -12.39 15.39 -5.96
C ALA A 316 -13.71 15.84 -6.63
N ARG A 317 -14.60 16.49 -5.89
CA ARG A 317 -15.83 17.09 -6.44
C ARG A 317 -15.56 18.20 -7.44
N ALA A 318 -14.54 19.00 -7.22
CA ALA A 318 -14.13 20.04 -8.18
C ALA A 318 -13.67 19.44 -9.51
N VAL A 319 -13.11 18.22 -9.51
CA VAL A 319 -12.62 17.52 -10.71
C VAL A 319 -13.72 16.66 -11.35
N ALA A 320 -14.33 15.76 -10.61
CA ALA A 320 -15.24 14.73 -11.13
C ALA A 320 -16.74 15.06 -10.97
N GLY A 321 -17.08 16.03 -10.13
CA GLY A 321 -18.46 16.36 -9.78
C GLY A 321 -19.03 15.44 -8.72
N ASP A 322 -19.26 14.17 -9.05
CA ASP A 322 -19.76 13.16 -8.11
C ASP A 322 -18.62 12.32 -7.51
N VAL A 323 -18.71 12.05 -6.21
CA VAL A 323 -17.71 11.30 -5.44
C VAL A 323 -18.43 10.33 -4.52
N ILE A 324 -18.02 9.07 -4.53
CA ILE A 324 -18.51 8.05 -3.58
C ILE A 324 -17.83 8.32 -2.24
N THR A 325 -18.60 8.69 -1.20
CA THR A 325 -18.06 9.11 0.09
C THR A 325 -18.25 8.08 1.22
N ASP A 326 -18.83 6.93 0.89
CA ASP A 326 -19.18 5.85 1.81
C ASP A 326 -18.73 4.47 1.28
N MET A 327 -17.64 4.44 0.51
CA MET A 327 -17.14 3.17 0.00
C MET A 327 -16.89 2.16 1.14
N PRO A 328 -17.17 0.86 0.94
CA PRO A 328 -16.80 -0.15 1.93
C PRO A 328 -15.28 -0.20 2.12
N PRO A 329 -14.78 -0.46 3.35
CA PRO A 329 -13.36 -0.66 3.55
C PRO A 329 -12.89 -1.94 2.86
N ILE A 330 -11.63 -2.00 2.47
CA ILE A 330 -11.02 -3.16 1.83
C ILE A 330 -10.00 -3.82 2.73
N MET A 331 -9.83 -5.15 2.57
CA MET A 331 -8.92 -5.94 3.40
C MET A 331 -7.49 -6.01 2.84
N ALA A 332 -7.18 -5.27 1.77
CA ALA A 332 -5.81 -4.99 1.35
C ALA A 332 -5.14 -4.04 2.37
N ALA A 333 -3.81 -4.05 2.41
CA ALA A 333 -3.01 -3.17 3.24
C ALA A 333 -2.26 -2.15 2.36
N GLU A 334 -1.84 -1.05 2.99
CA GLU A 334 -1.17 0.08 2.32
C GLU A 334 -0.19 0.74 3.31
N ASP A 335 1.06 0.90 2.91
CA ASP A 335 2.10 1.43 3.80
C ASP A 335 2.11 2.96 3.91
N PHE A 336 1.32 3.69 3.10
CA PHE A 336 1.01 5.10 3.35
C PHE A 336 0.39 5.32 4.74
N SER A 337 -0.15 4.26 5.34
CA SER A 337 -0.63 4.22 6.72
C SER A 337 0.41 4.70 7.74
N PHE A 338 1.71 4.47 7.50
CA PHE A 338 2.78 4.98 8.36
C PHE A 338 2.83 6.52 8.34
N MET A 339 2.65 7.14 7.18
CA MET A 339 2.60 8.60 7.08
C MET A 339 1.32 9.16 7.71
N LEU A 340 0.17 8.47 7.55
CA LEU A 340 -1.10 8.87 8.16
C LEU A 340 -1.11 8.73 9.69
N ASN A 341 -0.31 7.84 10.25
CA ASN A 341 -0.16 7.75 11.72
C ASN A 341 0.62 8.92 12.31
N GLU A 342 1.53 9.51 11.55
CA GLU A 342 2.39 10.61 12.00
C GLU A 342 1.82 11.99 11.64
N ARG A 343 1.05 12.08 10.56
CA ARG A 343 0.46 13.33 10.07
C ARG A 343 -0.99 13.11 9.66
N PRO A 344 -1.86 14.07 9.94
CA PRO A 344 -3.24 13.98 9.46
C PRO A 344 -3.27 14.04 7.93
N GLY A 345 -4.21 13.31 7.33
CA GLY A 345 -4.31 13.21 5.88
C GLY A 345 -5.43 12.33 5.42
N ALA A 346 -5.42 12.02 4.13
CA ALA A 346 -6.38 11.12 3.52
C ALA A 346 -5.82 10.37 2.31
N TYR A 347 -6.31 9.16 2.10
CA TYR A 347 -6.08 8.30 0.96
C TYR A 347 -7.38 8.12 0.18
N ILE A 348 -7.34 8.30 -1.13
CA ILE A 348 -8.54 8.26 -1.99
C ILE A 348 -8.35 7.25 -3.12
N MET A 349 -9.44 6.61 -3.55
CA MET A 349 -9.44 5.72 -4.71
C MET A 349 -9.81 6.49 -5.98
N LEU A 350 -9.06 6.21 -7.07
CA LEU A 350 -9.29 6.75 -8.41
C LEU A 350 -9.73 5.62 -9.33
N GLY A 351 -10.90 5.72 -9.93
CA GLY A 351 -11.44 4.74 -10.84
C GLY A 351 -10.55 4.48 -12.05
N ASN A 352 -10.30 3.19 -12.32
CA ASN A 352 -9.47 2.67 -13.39
C ASN A 352 -10.28 1.95 -14.49
N GLY A 353 -11.63 2.08 -14.45
CA GLY A 353 -12.51 1.40 -15.40
C GLY A 353 -12.63 -0.11 -15.15
N ASP A 354 -13.32 -0.79 -16.05
CA ASP A 354 -13.47 -2.24 -16.03
C ASP A 354 -12.18 -2.91 -16.55
N GLY A 355 -11.76 -3.99 -15.88
CA GLY A 355 -10.55 -4.71 -16.25
C GLY A 355 -10.15 -5.77 -15.23
N ALA A 356 -8.98 -6.36 -15.41
CA ALA A 356 -8.38 -7.24 -14.43
C ALA A 356 -8.09 -6.46 -13.13
N VAL A 357 -8.25 -7.12 -11.98
CA VAL A 357 -7.92 -6.54 -10.67
C VAL A 357 -6.41 -6.34 -10.54
N VAL A 358 -5.98 -5.50 -9.61
CA VAL A 358 -4.55 -5.35 -9.27
C VAL A 358 -3.93 -6.71 -8.91
N HIS A 359 -2.61 -6.85 -9.11
CA HIS A 359 -1.83 -8.09 -8.95
C HIS A 359 -2.16 -9.22 -9.96
N HIS A 360 -2.99 -8.94 -10.97
CA HIS A 360 -3.26 -9.91 -12.03
C HIS A 360 -2.29 -9.73 -13.21
N PRO A 361 -1.79 -10.82 -13.85
CA PRO A 361 -0.87 -10.71 -15.00
C PRO A 361 -1.41 -9.94 -16.21
N GLU A 362 -2.72 -9.80 -16.32
CA GLU A 362 -3.41 -9.05 -17.38
C GLU A 362 -3.91 -7.67 -16.90
N TYR A 363 -3.51 -7.23 -15.70
CA TYR A 363 -3.86 -5.90 -15.20
C TYR A 363 -3.37 -4.81 -16.17
N GLN A 364 -4.20 -3.78 -16.35
CA GLN A 364 -3.87 -2.59 -17.15
C GLN A 364 -4.31 -1.33 -16.41
N PHE A 365 -3.43 -0.34 -16.36
CA PHE A 365 -3.79 0.99 -15.92
C PHE A 365 -4.46 1.75 -17.06
N ASP A 366 -5.61 2.37 -16.79
CA ASP A 366 -6.31 3.20 -17.76
C ASP A 366 -5.70 4.61 -17.83
N ASP A 367 -4.99 4.91 -18.91
CA ASP A 367 -4.35 6.21 -19.13
C ASP A 367 -5.34 7.38 -19.06
N GLU A 368 -6.64 7.16 -19.36
CA GLU A 368 -7.68 8.20 -19.27
C GLU A 368 -8.00 8.62 -17.82
N ALA A 369 -7.53 7.89 -16.81
CA ALA A 369 -7.62 8.29 -15.40
C ALA A 369 -6.57 9.36 -15.02
N ILE A 370 -5.46 9.47 -15.76
CA ILE A 370 -4.33 10.36 -15.45
C ILE A 370 -4.77 11.82 -15.25
N PRO A 371 -5.53 12.45 -16.17
CA PRO A 371 -5.90 13.87 -16.01
C PRO A 371 -6.74 14.12 -14.75
N ALA A 372 -7.59 13.17 -14.34
CA ALA A 372 -8.39 13.28 -13.13
C ALA A 372 -7.51 13.21 -11.87
N GLY A 373 -6.59 12.25 -11.82
CA GLY A 373 -5.66 12.11 -10.70
C GLY A 373 -4.74 13.32 -10.53
N CYS A 374 -4.13 13.81 -11.64
CA CYS A 374 -3.33 15.03 -11.64
C CYS A 374 -4.13 16.24 -11.14
N SER A 375 -5.36 16.41 -11.66
CA SER A 375 -6.23 17.54 -11.31
C SER A 375 -6.63 17.49 -9.84
N TRP A 376 -6.82 16.29 -9.27
CA TRP A 376 -7.14 16.13 -7.85
C TRP A 376 -6.01 16.62 -6.94
N PHE A 377 -4.77 16.24 -7.20
CA PHE A 377 -3.63 16.73 -6.44
C PHE A 377 -3.48 18.26 -6.54
N VAL A 378 -3.66 18.83 -7.75
CA VAL A 378 -3.57 20.27 -7.96
C VAL A 378 -4.70 21.00 -7.24
N GLU A 379 -5.95 20.55 -7.39
CA GLU A 379 -7.11 21.15 -6.69
C GLU A 379 -6.94 21.09 -5.17
N LEU A 380 -6.43 19.98 -4.66
CA LEU A 380 -6.16 19.84 -3.23
C LEU A 380 -5.17 20.90 -2.74
N VAL A 381 -4.04 21.07 -3.42
CA VAL A 381 -3.03 22.08 -3.08
C VAL A 381 -3.61 23.49 -3.17
N GLU A 382 -4.29 23.85 -4.28
CA GLU A 382 -4.84 25.19 -4.48
C GLU A 382 -5.97 25.51 -3.49
N GLN A 383 -6.82 24.53 -3.12
CA GLN A 383 -7.89 24.74 -2.14
C GLN A 383 -7.37 24.82 -0.70
N ARG A 384 -6.35 24.02 -0.36
CA ARG A 384 -5.76 24.03 0.99
C ARG A 384 -4.86 25.23 1.22
N MET A 385 -4.22 25.74 0.17
CA MET A 385 -3.28 26.85 0.17
C MET A 385 -3.68 27.90 -0.89
N PRO A 386 -4.85 28.54 -0.77
CA PRO A 386 -5.33 29.48 -1.78
C PRO A 386 -4.38 30.67 -1.91
N ALA A 387 -3.96 30.96 -3.16
CA ALA A 387 -3.21 32.18 -3.47
C ALA A 387 -4.07 33.44 -3.19
N HIS A 388 -3.44 34.49 -2.68
CA HIS A 388 -4.09 35.78 -2.37
C HIS A 388 -3.85 36.78 -3.47
#